data_2a194e46ca3715f3ff9d4f7caed516e4
#
_entry.id   2a194e46ca3715f3ff9d4f7caed516e4
#
_cell.length_a   1.000
_cell.length_b   1.000
_cell.length_c   1.000
_cell.angle_alpha   90.00
_cell.angle_beta   90.00
_cell.angle_gamma   90.00
#
_symmetry.space_group_name_H-M   'P 1'
#
loop_
_entity.id
_entity.type
_entity.pdbx_description
1 polymer ?
#
loop_
_entity_poly.entity_id
_entity_poly.type
_entity_poly.pdbx_seq_one_letter_code
_entity_poly.pdbx_strand_id
1 'polypeptide(L)'
;MPIGKMAAAILIGALAIFASATPSRAQEGGFVPSFWDPNRRLTKPDTSAIRLIRFLTADDYPPFDFALPDGGLTGFSVDLARAVCEELQVACTVQARRWDTLLSALAENKGDALIAGIAVTERTREQFAFTRPYMLLPGRFAVRAGQPPAQGATPEQMGAARTGVVKDSAHAAWLEVYFPKLALVRFDDAEAQRAALVKGEVDAIFGDGVALAGWLNGSGSKGCCALFGGPFIDRAYFGEGLTIAVRKNNAALRQALDYGLARLAERGVYTELYLKYFPVGAF
;
A
#
# COMPACT_ATOMS: atom_id res chain seq x y z
N MET A 1 29.94 -74.37 -53.99
CA MET A 1 29.42 -73.02 -54.24
C MET A 1 28.26 -72.72 -53.31
N PRO A 2 28.42 -71.97 -52.31
CA PRO A 2 27.25 -71.38 -51.67
C PRO A 2 27.31 -69.81 -51.64
N ILE A 3 26.14 -69.23 -51.88
CA ILE A 3 25.84 -67.89 -52.03
C ILE A 3 25.69 -67.26 -50.62
N GLY A 4 26.48 -66.23 -50.32
CA GLY A 4 26.39 -65.51 -49.06
C GLY A 4 25.18 -64.53 -49.03
N LYS A 5 24.42 -64.58 -47.95
CA LYS A 5 23.38 -63.63 -47.64
C LYS A 5 23.95 -62.49 -46.80
N MET A 6 24.00 -61.29 -47.38
CA MET A 6 24.24 -60.02 -46.60
C MET A 6 23.00 -59.66 -45.89
N ALA A 7 23.07 -59.57 -44.54
CA ALA A 7 22.02 -59.00 -43.71
C ALA A 7 22.35 -57.52 -43.47
N ALA A 8 21.50 -56.66 -43.95
CA ALA A 8 21.56 -55.20 -43.66
C ALA A 8 20.96 -54.91 -42.26
N ALA A 9 21.78 -54.43 -41.35
CA ALA A 9 21.33 -53.93 -40.04
C ALA A 9 20.85 -52.47 -40.16
N ILE A 10 19.56 -52.24 -39.93
CA ILE A 10 18.99 -50.91 -39.85
C ILE A 10 19.17 -50.42 -38.42
N LEU A 11 20.05 -49.45 -38.21
CA LEU A 11 20.19 -48.70 -36.95
C LEU A 11 19.06 -47.65 -36.88
N ILE A 12 18.07 -47.87 -36.02
CA ILE A 12 17.06 -46.87 -35.66
C ILE A 12 17.66 -45.99 -34.55
N GLY A 13 18.12 -44.79 -34.91
CA GLY A 13 18.57 -43.78 -33.97
C GLY A 13 17.37 -43.18 -33.24
N ALA A 14 17.19 -43.43 -31.94
CA ALA A 14 16.23 -42.78 -31.10
C ALA A 14 16.71 -41.36 -30.76
N LEU A 15 16.09 -40.35 -31.36
CA LEU A 15 16.32 -38.96 -31.07
C LEU A 15 15.57 -38.60 -29.75
N ALA A 16 16.32 -38.56 -28.64
CA ALA A 16 15.78 -38.11 -27.36
C ALA A 16 15.61 -36.59 -27.36
N ILE A 17 14.38 -36.13 -27.49
CA ILE A 17 14.04 -34.71 -27.34
C ILE A 17 14.08 -34.39 -25.84
N PHE A 18 15.15 -33.77 -25.37
CA PHE A 18 15.21 -33.16 -24.06
C PHE A 18 14.34 -31.90 -24.08
N ALA A 19 13.10 -31.98 -23.59
CA ALA A 19 12.29 -30.84 -23.30
C ALA A 19 12.91 -30.09 -22.10
N SER A 20 13.61 -29.00 -22.38
CA SER A 20 14.09 -28.07 -21.35
C SER A 20 12.89 -27.43 -20.68
N ALA A 21 12.48 -27.97 -19.53
CA ALA A 21 11.52 -27.29 -18.65
C ALA A 21 12.19 -26.02 -18.14
N THR A 22 11.80 -24.87 -18.69
CA THR A 22 12.11 -23.58 -18.10
C THR A 22 11.47 -23.54 -16.72
N PRO A 23 12.24 -23.27 -15.65
CA PRO A 23 11.63 -23.09 -14.34
C PRO A 23 10.66 -21.92 -14.44
N SER A 24 9.38 -22.16 -14.24
CA SER A 24 8.38 -21.14 -14.03
C SER A 24 8.85 -20.32 -12.83
N ARG A 25 9.26 -19.08 -13.08
CA ARG A 25 9.49 -18.10 -12.00
C ARG A 25 8.16 -17.98 -11.28
N ALA A 26 8.05 -18.59 -10.11
CA ALA A 26 6.97 -18.29 -9.19
C ALA A 26 6.99 -16.76 -9.01
N GLN A 27 5.94 -16.10 -9.43
CA GLN A 27 5.70 -14.71 -9.08
C GLN A 27 5.73 -14.69 -7.55
N GLU A 28 6.76 -14.08 -6.97
CA GLU A 28 6.79 -13.82 -5.54
C GLU A 28 5.52 -13.01 -5.25
N GLY A 29 4.54 -13.67 -4.64
CA GLY A 29 3.30 -13.03 -4.25
C GLY A 29 3.66 -11.85 -3.37
N GLY A 30 3.23 -10.65 -3.75
CA GLY A 30 3.55 -9.42 -3.02
C GLY A 30 3.23 -9.62 -1.54
N PHE A 31 4.16 -9.24 -0.68
CA PHE A 31 3.96 -9.29 0.77
C PHE A 31 2.80 -8.35 1.13
N VAL A 32 1.73 -8.91 1.71
CA VAL A 32 0.62 -8.14 2.25
C VAL A 32 0.82 -8.02 3.75
N PRO A 33 1.06 -6.81 4.26
CA PRO A 33 1.33 -6.63 5.67
C PRO A 33 0.09 -6.90 6.51
N SER A 34 0.27 -7.59 7.63
CA SER A 34 -0.76 -7.74 8.66
C SER A 34 -0.57 -6.66 9.72
N PHE A 35 -1.55 -5.79 9.88
CA PHE A 35 -1.57 -4.75 10.92
C PHE A 35 -2.34 -5.19 12.17
N TRP A 36 -2.81 -6.43 12.18
CA TRP A 36 -3.59 -7.02 13.29
C TRP A 36 -2.77 -8.07 14.03
N ASP A 37 -2.86 -8.02 15.36
CA ASP A 37 -2.30 -9.06 16.21
C ASP A 37 -3.12 -10.35 16.04
N PRO A 38 -2.55 -11.44 15.49
CA PRO A 38 -3.27 -12.69 15.25
C PRO A 38 -3.71 -13.38 16.54
N ASN A 39 -3.09 -13.05 17.68
CA ASN A 39 -3.41 -13.63 18.99
C ASN A 39 -4.53 -12.87 19.69
N ARG A 40 -4.87 -11.68 19.22
CA ARG A 40 -5.90 -10.84 19.84
C ARG A 40 -7.26 -11.07 19.21
N ARG A 41 -8.03 -11.94 19.80
CA ARG A 41 -9.43 -12.13 19.43
C ARG A 41 -10.27 -10.97 19.96
N LEU A 42 -10.97 -10.30 19.05
CA LEU A 42 -11.95 -9.28 19.42
C LEU A 42 -13.29 -9.97 19.68
N THR A 43 -13.94 -9.62 20.77
CA THR A 43 -15.32 -10.06 21.02
C THR A 43 -16.24 -9.41 20.00
N LYS A 44 -17.16 -10.19 19.41
CA LYS A 44 -18.15 -9.65 18.49
C LYS A 44 -18.98 -8.59 19.23
N PRO A 45 -19.01 -7.34 18.78
CA PRO A 45 -19.81 -6.29 19.42
C PRO A 45 -21.30 -6.50 19.11
N ASP A 46 -22.15 -5.98 19.97
CA ASP A 46 -23.57 -5.86 19.65
C ASP A 46 -23.77 -4.76 18.61
N THR A 47 -24.19 -5.15 17.42
CA THR A 47 -24.49 -4.23 16.29
C THR A 47 -25.99 -3.97 16.11
N SER A 48 -26.86 -4.51 16.98
CA SER A 48 -28.32 -4.41 16.83
C SER A 48 -28.86 -2.98 16.75
N ALA A 49 -28.18 -2.03 17.42
CA ALA A 49 -28.50 -0.60 17.34
C ALA A 49 -27.93 0.10 16.09
N ILE A 50 -27.05 -0.54 15.33
CA ILE A 50 -26.39 0.05 14.15
C ILE A 50 -27.11 -0.46 12.91
N ARG A 51 -28.10 0.32 12.42
CA ARG A 51 -28.86 -0.07 11.22
C ARG A 51 -28.21 0.37 9.92
N LEU A 52 -27.50 1.50 9.94
CA LEU A 52 -26.87 2.13 8.80
C LEU A 52 -25.60 2.85 9.25
N ILE A 53 -24.50 2.70 8.50
CA ILE A 53 -23.28 3.48 8.67
C ILE A 53 -23.12 4.39 7.45
N ARG A 54 -23.10 5.70 7.69
CA ARG A 54 -22.85 6.71 6.66
C ARG A 54 -21.37 7.08 6.69
N PHE A 55 -20.60 6.49 5.76
CA PHE A 55 -19.21 6.86 5.59
C PHE A 55 -19.06 8.15 4.80
N LEU A 56 -18.12 8.99 5.24
CA LEU A 56 -17.63 10.15 4.52
C LEU A 56 -16.21 9.86 4.02
N THR A 57 -15.90 10.29 2.79
CA THR A 57 -14.57 10.18 2.20
C THR A 57 -14.32 11.36 1.24
N ALA A 58 -13.12 11.48 0.69
CA ALA A 58 -12.82 12.37 -0.43
C ALA A 58 -13.08 11.65 -1.77
N ASP A 59 -12.80 12.28 -2.91
CA ASP A 59 -12.96 11.73 -4.24
C ASP A 59 -11.78 12.04 -5.18
N ASP A 60 -10.67 12.48 -4.61
CA ASP A 60 -9.49 12.99 -5.33
C ASP A 60 -8.15 12.37 -4.86
N TYR A 61 -8.20 11.27 -4.11
CA TYR A 61 -6.99 10.61 -3.56
C TYR A 61 -6.82 9.14 -4.01
N PRO A 62 -6.53 8.89 -5.31
CA PRO A 62 -6.24 7.53 -5.79
C PRO A 62 -4.92 6.99 -5.20
N PRO A 63 -4.82 5.68 -4.92
CA PRO A 63 -5.83 4.62 -5.14
C PRO A 63 -6.79 4.41 -3.97
N PHE A 64 -6.84 5.31 -3.00
CA PHE A 64 -7.62 5.15 -1.76
C PHE A 64 -9.10 5.48 -1.94
N ASP A 65 -9.40 6.66 -2.42
CA ASP A 65 -10.76 7.20 -2.60
C ASP A 65 -10.76 8.18 -3.79
N PHE A 66 -11.49 7.84 -4.85
CA PHE A 66 -11.55 8.65 -6.05
C PHE A 66 -12.83 8.41 -6.86
N ALA A 67 -13.20 9.43 -7.64
CA ALA A 67 -14.34 9.33 -8.54
C ALA A 67 -13.93 8.72 -9.89
N LEU A 68 -14.77 7.83 -10.40
CA LEU A 68 -14.71 7.34 -11.77
C LEU A 68 -15.31 8.37 -12.74
N PRO A 69 -15.03 8.28 -14.05
CA PRO A 69 -15.61 9.18 -15.06
C PRO A 69 -17.13 9.19 -15.11
N ASP A 70 -17.79 8.10 -14.69
CA ASP A 70 -19.25 7.97 -14.57
C ASP A 70 -19.82 8.54 -13.26
N GLY A 71 -18.97 9.11 -12.40
CA GLY A 71 -19.33 9.64 -11.10
C GLY A 71 -19.37 8.60 -9.99
N GLY A 72 -19.11 7.32 -10.28
CA GLY A 72 -19.03 6.26 -9.29
C GLY A 72 -17.84 6.45 -8.36
N LEU A 73 -18.04 6.27 -7.05
CA LEU A 73 -16.98 6.36 -6.05
C LEU A 73 -16.31 4.99 -5.86
N THR A 74 -14.99 4.93 -5.97
CA THR A 74 -14.17 3.72 -5.85
C THR A 74 -12.86 3.99 -5.11
N GLY A 75 -12.09 2.95 -4.87
CA GLY A 75 -10.78 3.01 -4.21
C GLY A 75 -10.68 2.05 -3.04
N PHE A 76 -9.46 1.84 -2.55
CA PHE A 76 -9.19 0.91 -1.46
C PHE A 76 -10.01 1.23 -0.20
N SER A 77 -10.04 2.48 0.23
CA SER A 77 -10.79 2.92 1.41
C SER A 77 -12.31 2.75 1.23
N VAL A 78 -12.80 3.01 0.01
CA VAL A 78 -14.23 2.87 -0.33
C VAL A 78 -14.66 1.41 -0.29
N ASP A 79 -13.88 0.52 -0.92
CA ASP A 79 -14.18 -0.91 -0.95
C ASP A 79 -13.99 -1.55 0.43
N LEU A 80 -12.98 -1.09 1.20
CA LEU A 80 -12.80 -1.52 2.59
C LEU A 80 -13.99 -1.14 3.48
N ALA A 81 -14.53 0.07 3.34
CA ALA A 81 -15.72 0.49 4.07
C ALA A 81 -16.93 -0.39 3.74
N ARG A 82 -17.15 -0.70 2.46
CA ARG A 82 -18.22 -1.61 2.03
C ARG A 82 -18.04 -3.01 2.59
N ALA A 83 -16.84 -3.58 2.50
CA ALA A 83 -16.53 -4.90 3.02
C ALA A 83 -16.72 -4.99 4.55
N VAL A 84 -16.35 -3.93 5.29
CA VAL A 84 -16.61 -3.86 6.75
C VAL A 84 -18.12 -3.90 7.03
N CYS A 85 -18.94 -3.21 6.26
CA CYS A 85 -20.39 -3.24 6.42
C CYS A 85 -20.98 -4.63 6.13
N GLU A 86 -20.51 -5.29 5.10
CA GLU A 86 -20.90 -6.67 4.77
C GLU A 86 -20.55 -7.64 5.90
N GLU A 87 -19.33 -7.56 6.45
CA GLU A 87 -18.90 -8.38 7.56
C GLU A 87 -19.72 -8.15 8.83
N LEU A 88 -20.10 -6.89 9.08
CA LEU A 88 -20.95 -6.51 10.21
C LEU A 88 -22.43 -6.80 9.98
N GLN A 89 -22.82 -7.11 8.75
CA GLN A 89 -24.21 -7.30 8.31
C GLN A 89 -25.09 -6.06 8.56
N VAL A 90 -24.52 -4.87 8.32
CA VAL A 90 -25.22 -3.57 8.43
C VAL A 90 -25.23 -2.87 7.08
N ALA A 91 -26.30 -2.11 6.81
CA ALA A 91 -26.35 -1.27 5.63
C ALA A 91 -25.29 -0.16 5.73
N CYS A 92 -24.72 0.27 4.59
CA CYS A 92 -23.90 1.48 4.58
C CYS A 92 -24.01 2.29 3.29
N THR A 93 -23.67 3.55 3.40
CA THR A 93 -23.45 4.46 2.26
C THR A 93 -22.05 5.05 2.37
N VAL A 94 -21.40 5.29 1.23
CA VAL A 94 -20.13 6.01 1.16
C VAL A 94 -20.37 7.26 0.33
N GLN A 95 -20.12 8.44 0.91
CA GLN A 95 -20.39 9.74 0.30
C GLN A 95 -19.10 10.56 0.22
N ALA A 96 -18.78 11.01 -0.98
CA ALA A 96 -17.70 11.95 -1.17
C ALA A 96 -18.06 13.36 -0.68
N ARG A 97 -17.07 14.04 -0.15
CA ARG A 97 -17.12 15.45 0.24
C ARG A 97 -15.77 16.10 0.00
N ARG A 98 -15.75 17.40 -0.14
CA ARG A 98 -14.51 18.15 -0.20
C ARG A 98 -13.70 17.92 1.08
N TRP A 99 -12.40 17.71 0.91
CA TRP A 99 -11.44 17.43 1.98
C TRP A 99 -11.57 18.39 3.18
N ASP A 100 -11.63 19.68 2.91
CA ASP A 100 -11.69 20.74 3.93
C ASP A 100 -12.97 20.71 4.78
N THR A 101 -14.01 19.99 4.34
CA THR A 101 -15.31 19.89 5.04
C THR A 101 -15.53 18.56 5.77
N LEU A 102 -14.63 17.58 5.62
CA LEU A 102 -14.83 16.21 6.12
C LEU A 102 -14.98 16.16 7.65
N LEU A 103 -14.06 16.80 8.39
CA LEU A 103 -14.09 16.78 9.85
C LEU A 103 -15.30 17.53 10.41
N SER A 104 -15.65 18.70 9.84
CA SER A 104 -16.85 19.44 10.27
C SER A 104 -18.13 18.64 9.97
N ALA A 105 -18.21 17.99 8.81
CA ALA A 105 -19.34 17.14 8.46
C ALA A 105 -19.53 15.97 9.43
N LEU A 106 -18.43 15.32 9.86
CA LEU A 106 -18.48 14.26 10.87
C LEU A 106 -18.92 14.79 12.24
N ALA A 107 -18.40 15.95 12.65
CA ALA A 107 -18.77 16.61 13.90
C ALA A 107 -20.27 17.00 13.91
N GLU A 108 -20.79 17.50 12.79
CA GLU A 108 -22.18 17.92 12.60
C GLU A 108 -23.16 16.77 12.32
N ASN A 109 -22.74 15.52 12.49
CA ASN A 109 -23.57 14.34 12.26
C ASN A 109 -24.09 14.18 10.81
N LYS A 110 -23.38 14.73 9.83
CA LYS A 110 -23.68 14.52 8.39
C LYS A 110 -23.18 13.17 7.88
N GLY A 111 -22.40 12.44 8.68
CA GLY A 111 -21.94 11.08 8.55
C GLY A 111 -21.68 10.45 9.91
N ASP A 112 -21.39 9.16 9.95
CA ASP A 112 -21.16 8.40 11.17
C ASP A 112 -19.70 8.01 11.33
N ALA A 113 -19.02 7.78 10.21
CA ALA A 113 -17.61 7.40 10.13
C ALA A 113 -16.95 8.16 8.98
N LEU A 114 -15.63 8.40 9.07
CA LEU A 114 -14.83 9.05 8.05
C LEU A 114 -13.62 8.17 7.72
N ILE A 115 -13.48 7.82 6.44
CA ILE A 115 -12.42 6.96 5.90
C ILE A 115 -11.74 7.68 4.72
N ALA A 116 -10.83 8.60 4.99
CA ALA A 116 -10.16 9.45 4.00
C ALA A 116 -8.72 9.82 4.40
N GLY A 117 -8.04 8.97 5.17
CA GLY A 117 -6.64 9.23 5.53
C GLY A 117 -6.41 10.43 6.46
N ILE A 118 -7.39 10.77 7.31
CA ILE A 118 -7.23 11.86 8.28
C ILE A 118 -6.10 11.54 9.25
N ALA A 119 -5.20 12.50 9.43
CA ALA A 119 -4.09 12.39 10.36
C ALA A 119 -4.59 12.28 11.82
N VAL A 120 -4.09 11.29 12.54
CA VAL A 120 -4.34 11.10 13.96
C VAL A 120 -3.36 11.98 14.72
N THR A 121 -3.83 13.11 15.22
CA THR A 121 -3.08 14.10 15.99
C THR A 121 -3.75 14.35 17.33
N GLU A 122 -3.08 15.01 18.26
CA GLU A 122 -3.65 15.42 19.53
C GLU A 122 -4.94 16.25 19.30
N ARG A 123 -4.89 17.23 18.40
CA ARG A 123 -6.03 18.08 18.04
C ARG A 123 -7.22 17.28 17.50
N THR A 124 -7.00 16.31 16.60
CA THR A 124 -8.11 15.51 16.06
C THR A 124 -8.67 14.53 17.09
N ARG A 125 -7.85 14.05 18.05
CA ARG A 125 -8.27 13.20 19.18
C ARG A 125 -9.14 13.95 20.23
N GLU A 126 -9.13 15.26 20.25
CA GLU A 126 -10.04 16.03 21.11
C GLU A 126 -11.51 15.80 20.74
N GLN A 127 -11.83 15.71 19.46
CA GLN A 127 -13.20 15.66 18.94
C GLN A 127 -13.60 14.27 18.41
N PHE A 128 -12.63 13.47 17.98
CA PHE A 128 -12.86 12.19 17.31
C PHE A 128 -12.17 11.05 18.02
N ALA A 129 -12.75 9.85 17.87
CA ALA A 129 -12.11 8.59 18.19
C ALA A 129 -11.74 7.86 16.89
N PHE A 130 -10.65 7.12 16.92
CA PHE A 130 -10.09 6.45 15.75
C PHE A 130 -10.07 4.95 15.98
N THR A 131 -10.30 4.18 14.92
CA THR A 131 -10.03 2.74 14.92
C THR A 131 -8.53 2.49 15.05
N ARG A 132 -8.15 1.23 15.17
CA ARG A 132 -6.79 0.82 14.88
C ARG A 132 -6.47 1.13 13.41
N PRO A 133 -5.19 1.35 13.09
CA PRO A 133 -4.82 1.57 11.70
C PRO A 133 -5.13 0.32 10.88
N TYR A 134 -5.75 0.54 9.73
CA TYR A 134 -5.95 -0.49 8.72
C TYR A 134 -4.80 -0.55 7.71
N MET A 135 -3.95 0.48 7.67
CA MET A 135 -2.74 0.52 6.85
C MET A 135 -1.71 1.44 7.51
N LEU A 136 -0.45 1.01 7.55
CA LEU A 136 0.67 1.90 7.88
C LEU A 136 1.23 2.49 6.59
N LEU A 137 1.87 3.64 6.69
CA LEU A 137 2.52 4.30 5.57
C LEU A 137 4.04 4.21 5.79
N PRO A 138 4.73 3.25 5.16
CA PRO A 138 6.17 3.11 5.33
C PRO A 138 6.92 4.14 4.52
N GLY A 139 8.07 4.60 5.01
CA GLY A 139 9.08 5.23 4.17
C GLY A 139 9.77 4.19 3.30
N ARG A 140 9.99 4.48 2.02
CA ARG A 140 10.71 3.61 1.07
C ARG A 140 11.67 4.43 0.22
N PHE A 141 12.79 3.80 -0.15
CA PHE A 141 13.60 4.29 -1.25
C PHE A 141 13.06 3.77 -2.59
N ALA A 142 13.26 4.56 -3.65
CA ALA A 142 13.19 4.08 -5.02
C ALA A 142 14.49 4.44 -5.74
N VAL A 143 14.98 3.53 -6.58
CA VAL A 143 16.22 3.64 -7.35
C VAL A 143 15.96 3.26 -8.81
N ARG A 144 16.85 3.66 -9.73
CA ARG A 144 16.75 3.20 -11.13
C ARG A 144 16.97 1.69 -11.23
N ALA A 145 16.11 1.01 -11.98
CA ALA A 145 16.27 -0.40 -12.28
C ALA A 145 17.58 -0.63 -13.09
N GLY A 146 18.31 -1.68 -12.74
CA GLY A 146 19.60 -2.00 -13.38
C GLY A 146 20.81 -1.24 -12.82
N GLN A 147 20.58 -0.26 -11.93
CA GLN A 147 21.63 0.40 -11.14
C GLN A 147 21.29 0.39 -9.63
N PRO A 148 20.67 -0.67 -9.09
CA PRO A 148 20.52 -0.71 -7.65
C PRO A 148 21.90 -0.69 -7.02
N PRO A 149 22.07 -0.05 -5.87
CA PRO A 149 23.19 -0.39 -4.99
C PRO A 149 23.19 -1.92 -4.84
N ALA A 150 24.36 -2.54 -4.84
CA ALA A 150 24.53 -4.01 -4.97
C ALA A 150 23.47 -4.80 -4.20
N GLN A 151 22.96 -5.90 -4.77
CA GLN A 151 21.96 -6.78 -4.11
C GLN A 151 22.43 -7.11 -2.69
N GLY A 152 21.59 -6.82 -1.71
CA GLY A 152 21.92 -6.97 -0.30
C GLY A 152 22.57 -5.72 0.32
N ALA A 153 22.80 -4.64 -0.44
CA ALA A 153 23.20 -3.39 0.12
C ALA A 153 22.07 -2.79 0.96
N THR A 154 22.41 -2.34 2.15
CA THR A 154 21.50 -1.55 2.96
C THR A 154 21.56 -0.08 2.51
N PRO A 155 20.54 0.74 2.80
CA PRO A 155 20.60 2.17 2.50
C PRO A 155 21.83 2.88 3.05
N GLU A 156 22.41 2.41 4.18
CA GLU A 156 23.66 2.93 4.75
C GLU A 156 24.86 2.67 3.83
N GLN A 157 24.81 1.64 3.01
CA GLN A 157 25.86 1.31 2.03
C GLN A 157 25.76 2.16 0.77
N MET A 158 24.69 2.94 0.59
CA MET A 158 24.56 3.91 -0.50
C MET A 158 25.60 5.05 -0.38
N GLY A 159 26.24 5.21 0.79
CA GLY A 159 27.30 6.17 1.01
C GLY A 159 26.86 7.61 0.71
N ALA A 160 27.61 8.30 -0.15
CA ALA A 160 27.31 9.66 -0.57
C ALA A 160 26.34 9.73 -1.78
N ALA A 161 25.50 8.72 -2.00
CA ALA A 161 24.51 8.73 -3.08
C ALA A 161 23.57 9.96 -2.96
N ARG A 162 23.36 10.62 -4.09
CA ARG A 162 22.44 11.76 -4.16
C ARG A 162 21.01 11.24 -3.98
N THR A 163 20.43 11.52 -2.82
CA THR A 163 19.09 11.04 -2.47
C THR A 163 18.12 12.20 -2.48
N GLY A 164 17.17 12.16 -3.43
CA GLY A 164 16.12 13.15 -3.53
C GLY A 164 15.06 12.98 -2.44
N VAL A 165 14.64 14.08 -1.83
CA VAL A 165 13.58 14.13 -0.82
C VAL A 165 12.76 15.41 -0.98
N VAL A 166 11.47 15.38 -0.66
CA VAL A 166 10.65 16.59 -0.63
C VAL A 166 11.06 17.44 0.57
N LYS A 167 11.35 18.73 0.36
CA LYS A 167 11.72 19.66 1.43
C LYS A 167 10.64 19.75 2.50
N ASP A 168 11.03 20.05 3.72
CA ASP A 168 10.13 20.27 4.87
C ASP A 168 9.16 19.11 5.15
N SER A 169 9.47 17.93 4.62
CA SER A 169 8.66 16.72 4.84
C SER A 169 9.17 15.92 6.03
N ALA A 170 8.28 15.12 6.63
CA ALA A 170 8.64 14.14 7.65
C ALA A 170 9.70 13.13 7.14
N HIS A 171 9.68 12.83 5.85
CA HIS A 171 10.66 11.94 5.21
C HIS A 171 12.05 12.57 5.16
N ALA A 172 12.15 13.89 4.89
CA ALA A 172 13.42 14.61 4.96
C ALA A 172 14.00 14.60 6.38
N ALA A 173 13.17 14.97 7.36
CA ALA A 173 13.58 14.99 8.76
C ALA A 173 14.03 13.60 9.27
N TRP A 174 13.34 12.55 8.84
CA TRP A 174 13.69 11.18 9.19
C TRP A 174 15.05 10.77 8.60
N LEU A 175 15.32 11.08 7.32
CA LEU A 175 16.60 10.78 6.68
C LEU A 175 17.76 11.51 7.35
N GLU A 176 17.58 12.76 7.74
CA GLU A 176 18.61 13.55 8.44
C GLU A 176 19.05 12.91 9.76
N VAL A 177 18.12 12.26 10.46
CA VAL A 177 18.40 11.60 11.73
C VAL A 177 19.01 10.20 11.53
N TYR A 178 18.40 9.38 10.67
CA TYR A 178 18.75 7.97 10.57
C TYR A 178 19.79 7.67 9.48
N PHE A 179 19.92 8.54 8.48
CA PHE A 179 20.85 8.38 7.35
C PHE A 179 21.69 9.63 7.09
N PRO A 180 22.42 10.15 8.09
CA PRO A 180 23.12 11.44 8.00
C PRO A 180 24.27 11.47 6.98
N LYS A 181 24.68 10.32 6.44
CA LYS A 181 25.75 10.22 5.43
C LYS A 181 25.25 10.40 4.00
N LEU A 182 23.93 10.33 3.75
CA LEU A 182 23.37 10.52 2.41
C LEU A 182 23.48 11.98 1.96
N ALA A 183 23.77 12.17 0.68
CA ALA A 183 23.77 13.51 0.07
C ALA A 183 22.31 13.87 -0.32
N LEU A 184 21.61 14.58 0.57
CA LEU A 184 20.21 14.93 0.37
C LEU A 184 20.05 16.06 -0.65
N VAL A 185 19.25 15.81 -1.70
CA VAL A 185 18.80 16.78 -2.69
C VAL A 185 17.32 17.09 -2.43
N ARG A 186 17.01 18.34 -2.10
CA ARG A 186 15.65 18.76 -1.71
C ARG A 186 14.86 19.28 -2.91
N PHE A 187 13.63 18.79 -3.05
CA PHE A 187 12.69 19.18 -4.11
C PHE A 187 11.47 19.87 -3.49
N ASP A 188 10.81 20.73 -4.27
CA ASP A 188 9.61 21.43 -3.81
C ASP A 188 8.43 20.46 -3.64
N ASP A 189 8.33 19.46 -4.49
CA ASP A 189 7.25 18.48 -4.49
C ASP A 189 7.70 17.09 -4.95
N ALA A 190 6.80 16.11 -4.83
CA ALA A 190 7.06 14.72 -5.19
C ALA A 190 7.15 14.51 -6.72
N GLU A 191 6.56 15.36 -7.53
CA GLU A 191 6.63 15.24 -8.98
C GLU A 191 8.03 15.61 -9.48
N ALA A 192 8.57 16.75 -9.03
CA ALA A 192 9.93 17.17 -9.32
C ALA A 192 10.96 16.13 -8.83
N GLN A 193 10.77 15.60 -7.61
CA GLN A 193 11.61 14.55 -7.04
C GLN A 193 11.63 13.29 -7.94
N ARG A 194 10.46 12.79 -8.34
CA ARG A 194 10.31 11.59 -9.20
C ARG A 194 10.92 11.84 -10.60
N ALA A 195 10.68 13.02 -11.17
CA ALA A 195 11.24 13.40 -12.47
C ALA A 195 12.78 13.41 -12.43
N ALA A 196 13.39 13.88 -11.35
CA ALA A 196 14.84 13.88 -11.16
C ALA A 196 15.42 12.46 -11.12
N LEU A 197 14.73 11.50 -10.49
CA LEU A 197 15.14 10.09 -10.51
C LEU A 197 15.08 9.50 -11.93
N VAL A 198 13.98 9.75 -12.66
CA VAL A 198 13.83 9.29 -14.06
C VAL A 198 14.94 9.81 -14.94
N LYS A 199 15.31 11.10 -14.79
CA LYS A 199 16.40 11.74 -15.55
C LYS A 199 17.82 11.38 -15.12
N GLY A 200 17.96 10.73 -13.94
CA GLY A 200 19.28 10.42 -13.38
C GLY A 200 19.98 11.58 -12.69
N GLU A 201 19.28 12.64 -12.37
CA GLU A 201 19.78 13.79 -11.63
C GLU A 201 20.06 13.43 -10.16
N VAL A 202 19.35 12.41 -9.64
CA VAL A 202 19.60 11.77 -8.33
C VAL A 202 19.74 10.26 -8.51
N ASP A 203 20.39 9.61 -7.54
CA ASP A 203 20.65 8.16 -7.58
C ASP A 203 19.54 7.37 -6.92
N ALA A 204 18.88 7.97 -5.93
CA ALA A 204 17.72 7.44 -5.23
C ALA A 204 16.74 8.57 -4.88
N ILE A 205 15.52 8.21 -4.55
CA ILE A 205 14.54 9.09 -3.87
C ILE A 205 13.99 8.37 -2.64
N PHE A 206 13.56 9.13 -1.63
CA PHE A 206 12.92 8.59 -0.43
C PHE A 206 11.60 9.32 -0.17
N GLY A 207 10.54 8.55 0.13
CA GLY A 207 9.22 9.10 0.38
C GLY A 207 8.21 8.06 0.84
N ASP A 208 6.93 8.42 0.82
CA ASP A 208 5.83 7.52 1.14
C ASP A 208 5.85 6.30 0.21
N GLY A 209 5.98 5.11 0.80
CA GLY A 209 6.13 3.86 0.06
C GLY A 209 4.90 3.49 -0.75
N VAL A 210 3.70 3.84 -0.27
CA VAL A 210 2.44 3.57 -0.99
C VAL A 210 2.33 4.47 -2.22
N ALA A 211 2.66 5.75 -2.05
CA ALA A 211 2.69 6.71 -3.15
C ALA A 211 3.78 6.38 -4.19
N LEU A 212 4.95 5.90 -3.74
CA LEU A 212 6.01 5.43 -4.62
C LEU A 212 5.62 4.16 -5.36
N ALA A 213 5.01 3.17 -4.68
CA ALA A 213 4.52 1.95 -5.31
C ALA A 213 3.46 2.25 -6.39
N GLY A 214 2.52 3.16 -6.11
CA GLY A 214 1.53 3.62 -7.09
C GLY A 214 2.18 4.30 -8.30
N TRP A 215 3.17 5.16 -8.10
CA TRP A 215 3.92 5.80 -9.18
C TRP A 215 4.71 4.79 -10.02
N LEU A 216 5.35 3.82 -9.39
CA LEU A 216 6.12 2.77 -10.07
C LEU A 216 5.24 1.89 -10.97
N ASN A 217 4.00 1.63 -10.55
CA ASN A 217 3.00 0.90 -11.35
C ASN A 217 2.40 1.73 -12.49
N GLY A 218 2.44 3.04 -12.36
CA GLY A 218 1.88 3.96 -13.35
C GLY A 218 2.82 4.26 -14.51
N SER A 219 2.30 4.91 -15.54
CA SER A 219 3.07 5.35 -16.71
C SER A 219 4.12 6.42 -16.38
N GLY A 220 3.99 7.13 -15.26
CA GLY A 220 4.89 8.20 -14.83
C GLY A 220 6.33 7.74 -14.55
N SER A 221 6.50 6.51 -14.10
CA SER A 221 7.82 5.91 -13.86
C SER A 221 8.52 5.50 -15.17
N LYS A 222 7.78 5.31 -16.26
CA LYS A 222 8.28 4.76 -17.54
C LYS A 222 9.01 3.41 -17.37
N GLY A 223 8.71 2.66 -16.31
CA GLY A 223 9.39 1.42 -15.98
C GLY A 223 10.87 1.59 -15.59
N CYS A 224 11.30 2.81 -15.25
CA CYS A 224 12.72 3.12 -14.98
C CYS A 224 13.23 2.51 -13.68
N CYS A 225 12.34 2.25 -12.74
CA CYS A 225 12.72 2.32 -11.34
C CYS A 225 12.05 1.21 -10.53
N ALA A 226 12.62 0.92 -9.35
CA ALA A 226 12.12 -0.10 -8.42
C ALA A 226 12.28 0.39 -6.97
N LEU A 227 11.45 -0.18 -6.06
CA LEU A 227 11.64 0.04 -4.63
C LEU A 227 12.95 -0.60 -4.16
N PHE A 228 13.59 0.05 -3.19
CA PHE A 228 14.84 -0.41 -2.59
C PHE A 228 14.84 -0.15 -1.08
N GLY A 229 15.31 -1.13 -0.31
CA GLY A 229 15.38 -1.04 1.15
C GLY A 229 14.03 -0.83 1.85
N GLY A 230 14.00 -0.97 3.15
CA GLY A 230 12.78 -0.86 3.95
C GLY A 230 11.91 -2.11 3.88
N PRO A 231 10.62 -2.03 4.28
CA PRO A 231 9.89 -0.80 4.66
C PRO A 231 10.38 -0.21 5.98
N PHE A 232 10.49 1.12 6.04
CA PHE A 232 10.80 1.84 7.27
C PHE A 232 9.50 2.33 7.89
N ILE A 233 9.20 1.83 9.09
CA ILE A 233 7.97 2.19 9.81
C ILE A 233 8.38 2.97 11.06
N ASP A 234 8.02 4.24 11.08
CA ASP A 234 8.28 5.11 12.21
C ASP A 234 7.07 6.01 12.47
N ARG A 235 6.34 5.69 13.55
CA ARG A 235 5.11 6.41 13.91
C ARG A 235 5.35 7.85 14.34
N ALA A 236 6.54 8.14 14.86
CA ALA A 236 6.90 9.50 15.27
C ALA A 236 7.03 10.45 14.09
N TYR A 237 7.44 9.93 12.92
CA TYR A 237 7.63 10.70 11.71
C TYR A 237 6.48 10.50 10.70
N PHE A 238 6.07 9.25 10.44
CA PHE A 238 5.12 8.92 9.37
C PHE A 238 3.68 8.77 9.86
N GLY A 239 3.45 9.05 11.16
CA GLY A 239 2.13 8.99 11.78
C GLY A 239 1.66 7.59 12.15
N GLU A 240 0.46 7.54 12.73
CA GLU A 240 -0.11 6.28 13.23
C GLU A 240 -0.67 5.37 12.13
N GLY A 241 -0.67 5.80 10.88
CA GLY A 241 -1.26 5.10 9.75
C GLY A 241 -2.69 5.54 9.43
N LEU A 242 -3.30 4.88 8.45
CA LEU A 242 -4.67 5.16 8.00
C LEU A 242 -5.67 4.49 8.93
N THR A 243 -6.63 5.27 9.41
CA THR A 243 -7.65 4.87 10.40
C THR A 243 -9.03 5.32 9.95
N ILE A 244 -10.07 4.76 10.57
CA ILE A 244 -11.43 5.27 10.43
C ILE A 244 -11.74 6.15 11.65
N ALA A 245 -12.13 7.40 11.41
CA ALA A 245 -12.55 8.32 12.45
C ALA A 245 -14.06 8.22 12.69
N VAL A 246 -14.46 8.30 13.96
CA VAL A 246 -15.86 8.42 14.40
C VAL A 246 -15.96 9.55 15.42
N ARG A 247 -17.17 10.05 15.70
CA ARG A 247 -17.35 10.99 16.81
C ARG A 247 -16.90 10.38 18.14
N LYS A 248 -16.27 11.17 19.00
CA LYS A 248 -15.63 10.69 20.24
C LYS A 248 -16.58 9.93 21.16
N ASN A 249 -17.85 10.31 21.18
CA ASN A 249 -18.87 9.66 21.99
C ASN A 249 -19.48 8.39 21.36
N ASN A 250 -19.07 7.99 20.14
CA ASN A 250 -19.59 6.81 19.45
C ASN A 250 -18.65 5.61 19.60
N ALA A 251 -18.38 5.20 20.82
CA ALA A 251 -17.48 4.08 21.11
C ALA A 251 -17.99 2.74 20.55
N ALA A 252 -19.31 2.54 20.51
CA ALA A 252 -19.92 1.33 19.99
C ALA A 252 -19.62 1.16 18.49
N LEU A 253 -19.79 2.21 17.69
CA LEU A 253 -19.45 2.19 16.26
C LEU A 253 -17.96 1.94 16.06
N ARG A 254 -17.08 2.63 16.82
CA ARG A 254 -15.63 2.39 16.73
C ARG A 254 -15.27 0.93 16.99
N GLN A 255 -15.83 0.33 18.04
CA GLN A 255 -15.59 -1.08 18.37
C GLN A 255 -16.10 -2.03 17.27
N ALA A 256 -17.28 -1.73 16.69
CA ALA A 256 -17.81 -2.48 15.56
C ALA A 256 -16.89 -2.40 14.33
N LEU A 257 -16.40 -1.22 14.00
CA LEU A 257 -15.46 -1.01 12.89
C LEU A 257 -14.12 -1.74 13.16
N ASP A 258 -13.56 -1.65 14.37
CA ASP A 258 -12.34 -2.38 14.76
C ASP A 258 -12.52 -3.90 14.61
N TYR A 259 -13.68 -4.42 15.03
CA TYR A 259 -14.02 -5.83 14.85
C TYR A 259 -14.14 -6.21 13.36
N GLY A 260 -14.89 -5.44 12.58
CA GLY A 260 -15.06 -5.68 11.14
C GLY A 260 -13.73 -5.72 10.41
N LEU A 261 -12.85 -4.74 10.65
CA LEU A 261 -11.50 -4.70 10.06
C LEU A 261 -10.68 -5.95 10.40
N ALA A 262 -10.68 -6.38 11.68
CA ALA A 262 -9.96 -7.57 12.10
C ALA A 262 -10.52 -8.84 11.42
N ARG A 263 -11.84 -8.96 11.31
CA ARG A 263 -12.49 -10.08 10.63
C ARG A 263 -12.17 -10.15 9.14
N LEU A 264 -12.12 -9.00 8.44
CA LEU A 264 -11.70 -8.97 7.04
C LEU A 264 -10.26 -9.45 6.86
N ALA A 265 -9.36 -9.10 7.79
CA ALA A 265 -7.98 -9.58 7.78
C ALA A 265 -7.92 -11.10 8.02
N GLU A 266 -8.62 -11.62 9.03
CA GLU A 266 -8.68 -13.05 9.35
C GLU A 266 -9.24 -13.89 8.19
N ARG A 267 -10.19 -13.36 7.43
CA ARG A 267 -10.84 -14.04 6.30
C ARG A 267 -10.10 -13.87 4.96
N GLY A 268 -9.01 -13.11 4.93
CA GLY A 268 -8.26 -12.84 3.71
C GLY A 268 -8.87 -11.77 2.79
N VAL A 269 -10.06 -11.25 3.09
CA VAL A 269 -10.72 -10.20 2.28
C VAL A 269 -9.88 -8.93 2.22
N TYR A 270 -9.25 -8.54 3.33
CA TYR A 270 -8.31 -7.42 3.34
C TYR A 270 -7.15 -7.64 2.35
N THR A 271 -6.59 -8.84 2.32
CA THR A 271 -5.51 -9.22 1.40
C THR A 271 -5.93 -9.09 -0.06
N GLU A 272 -7.13 -9.56 -0.40
CA GLU A 272 -7.68 -9.44 -1.76
C GLU A 272 -7.85 -7.97 -2.17
N LEU A 273 -8.43 -7.15 -1.29
CA LEU A 273 -8.58 -5.71 -1.51
C LEU A 273 -7.22 -5.02 -1.64
N TYR A 274 -6.25 -5.36 -0.79
CA TYR A 274 -4.91 -4.80 -0.85
C TYR A 274 -4.26 -5.10 -2.21
N LEU A 275 -4.25 -6.35 -2.65
CA LEU A 275 -3.64 -6.76 -3.92
C LEU A 275 -4.36 -6.18 -5.15
N LYS A 276 -5.66 -5.91 -5.05
CA LYS A 276 -6.45 -5.23 -6.09
C LYS A 276 -5.93 -3.82 -6.37
N TYR A 277 -5.58 -3.07 -5.34
CA TYR A 277 -5.18 -1.65 -5.44
C TYR A 277 -3.67 -1.43 -5.40
N PHE A 278 -2.91 -2.37 -4.84
CA PHE A 278 -1.47 -2.27 -4.62
C PHE A 278 -0.74 -3.51 -5.17
N PRO A 279 -0.74 -3.72 -6.49
CA PRO A 279 -0.10 -4.88 -7.12
C PRO A 279 1.44 -4.89 -6.96
N VAL A 280 2.07 -3.71 -6.76
CA VAL A 280 3.44 -3.58 -6.25
C VAL A 280 3.35 -3.29 -4.77
N GLY A 281 3.91 -4.16 -3.94
CA GLY A 281 3.89 -3.99 -2.50
C GLY A 281 4.70 -2.76 -2.07
N ALA A 282 4.12 -1.92 -1.20
CA ALA A 282 4.84 -0.83 -0.54
C ALA A 282 5.70 -1.34 0.63
N PHE A 283 5.55 -2.62 1.01
CA PHE A 283 6.18 -3.30 2.14
C PHE A 283 7.19 -4.34 1.70
#